data_fe4665c6e5aabeddb2a9568d37004663
#
_entry.id   fe4665c6e5aabeddb2a9568d37004663
#
_cell.length_a   1.000
_cell.length_b   1.000
_cell.length_c   1.000
_cell.angle_alpha   90.00
_cell.angle_beta   90.00
_cell.angle_gamma   90.00
#
_symmetry.space_group_name_H-M   'P 1'
#
loop_
_entity.id
_entity.type
_entity.pdbx_description
1 polymer ?
#
loop_
_entity_poly.entity_id
_entity_poly.type
_entity_poly.pdbx_seq_one_letter_code
_entity_poly.pdbx_strand_id
1 'polypeptide(L)'
;PSQIGMFLSVGTDSSTVLAAFEQPPSSFTIGVSDNNEVKIARTVASQVQSPHKFISISQDPYSDNLDAMAMLGGGMHAFDHGIFYHLNQGMQKKTDVNFHGHGIDYMFQGMYLLTRNLTLFGRRTSFKKSVAIGDNFVNEYLNRIGHRLKNIDLMQYVVKHRRTEMMQQLHESIEEVTQLGDNFCNDPDDQWEFMLIHALSRHYPFTNLTSMGTITEQRTIAFDNDVFDLYMSLPKSHRIDGKIAKRTLEILNPKLAAIPTANTNQRPNQSAISKDALRLIKLVHRSFRTSDKGDITPTAEERTWPDRGRMFTNQPLLKSAAIELQKSEAFGSLGFIDMDKLATDIPIWLQKPSDGSGALLTFLITIDRFLKTR
;
A
#
# COMPACT_ATOMS: atom_id res chain seq x y z
N PRO A 1 -29.68 16.01 -0.01
CA PRO A 1 -28.61 15.36 -0.77
C PRO A 1 -27.32 15.53 -0.01
N SER A 2 -26.72 14.40 0.30
CA SER A 2 -25.43 14.36 0.99
C SER A 2 -24.36 15.06 0.14
N GLN A 3 -23.49 15.85 0.76
CA GLN A 3 -22.35 16.41 0.05
C GLN A 3 -21.34 15.29 -0.20
N ILE A 4 -21.20 14.91 -1.46
CA ILE A 4 -20.30 13.84 -1.87
C ILE A 4 -18.90 14.40 -2.12
N GLY A 5 -17.90 13.73 -1.53
CA GLY A 5 -16.50 13.98 -1.78
C GLY A 5 -15.80 12.76 -2.36
N MET A 6 -14.58 12.95 -2.83
CA MET A 6 -13.76 11.87 -3.36
C MET A 6 -12.27 12.10 -3.11
N PHE A 7 -11.56 11.08 -2.63
CA PHE A 7 -10.09 11.10 -2.60
C PHE A 7 -9.50 10.77 -3.97
N LEU A 8 -8.69 11.69 -4.49
CA LEU A 8 -8.08 11.59 -5.81
C LEU A 8 -6.55 11.46 -5.69
N SER A 9 -6.05 10.23 -5.86
CA SER A 9 -4.62 9.88 -5.82
C SER A 9 -3.95 9.78 -7.20
N VAL A 10 -4.68 10.13 -8.26
CA VAL A 10 -4.21 10.08 -9.67
C VAL A 10 -3.67 8.72 -10.14
N GLY A 11 -4.05 7.65 -9.45
CA GLY A 11 -3.96 6.29 -9.95
C GLY A 11 -5.08 5.99 -10.95
N THR A 12 -4.99 4.86 -11.64
CA THR A 12 -6.06 4.37 -12.52
C THR A 12 -7.37 4.23 -11.74
N ASP A 13 -7.31 3.77 -10.50
CA ASP A 13 -8.48 3.47 -9.65
C ASP A 13 -9.30 4.71 -9.34
N SER A 14 -8.68 5.70 -8.72
CA SER A 14 -9.37 6.94 -8.37
C SER A 14 -9.86 7.69 -9.61
N SER A 15 -9.11 7.63 -10.72
CA SER A 15 -9.53 8.24 -11.99
C SER A 15 -10.73 7.51 -12.60
N THR A 16 -10.81 6.18 -12.45
CA THR A 16 -11.95 5.37 -12.94
C THR A 16 -13.21 5.69 -12.13
N VAL A 17 -13.09 5.75 -10.79
CA VAL A 17 -14.21 6.12 -9.92
C VAL A 17 -14.70 7.53 -10.25
N LEU A 18 -13.80 8.49 -10.42
CA LEU A 18 -14.17 9.86 -10.78
C LEU A 18 -14.87 9.93 -12.14
N ALA A 19 -14.42 9.14 -13.11
CA ALA A 19 -14.99 9.09 -14.45
C ALA A 19 -16.39 8.46 -14.50
N ALA A 20 -16.76 7.68 -13.48
CA ALA A 20 -18.06 7.02 -13.39
C ALA A 20 -19.17 7.91 -12.83
N PHE A 21 -18.85 9.06 -12.25
CA PHE A 21 -19.85 10.00 -11.77
C PHE A 21 -20.47 10.78 -12.94
N GLU A 22 -21.79 10.82 -13.00
CA GLU A 22 -22.52 11.69 -13.93
C GLU A 22 -22.29 13.17 -13.59
N GLN A 23 -22.29 13.48 -12.30
CA GLN A 23 -21.96 14.81 -11.77
C GLN A 23 -20.73 14.67 -10.87
N PRO A 24 -19.55 15.16 -11.29
CA PRO A 24 -18.31 14.98 -10.55
C PRO A 24 -18.40 15.61 -9.15
N PRO A 25 -18.09 14.84 -8.09
CA PRO A 25 -18.07 15.33 -6.73
C PRO A 25 -16.88 16.25 -6.47
N SER A 26 -16.86 16.91 -5.30
CA SER A 26 -15.65 17.59 -4.83
C SER A 26 -14.53 16.59 -4.61
N SER A 27 -13.36 16.84 -5.19
CA SER A 27 -12.19 15.94 -5.07
C SER A 27 -11.10 16.50 -4.18
N PHE A 28 -10.42 15.62 -3.48
CA PHE A 28 -9.36 15.95 -2.52
C PHE A 28 -8.11 15.14 -2.80
N THR A 29 -6.95 15.80 -2.84
CA THR A 29 -5.65 15.15 -2.83
C THR A 29 -4.90 15.52 -1.57
N ILE A 30 -4.28 14.53 -0.93
CA ILE A 30 -3.62 14.66 0.36
C ILE A 30 -2.13 14.42 0.17
N GLY A 31 -1.30 15.20 0.83
CA GLY A 31 0.14 14.99 0.79
C GLY A 31 0.90 16.02 1.62
N VAL A 32 2.19 15.77 1.82
CA VAL A 32 3.07 16.68 2.60
C VAL A 32 3.50 17.92 1.83
N SER A 33 3.40 17.89 0.50
CA SER A 33 3.80 18.99 -0.37
C SER A 33 2.97 19.04 -1.66
N ASP A 34 2.95 20.19 -2.32
CA ASP A 34 2.35 20.39 -3.65
C ASP A 34 3.28 19.82 -4.74
N ASN A 35 3.36 18.51 -4.79
CA ASN A 35 4.24 17.74 -5.66
C ASN A 35 3.60 17.42 -7.04
N ASN A 36 4.26 16.54 -7.81
CA ASN A 36 3.79 16.13 -9.12
C ASN A 36 2.42 15.43 -9.08
N GLU A 37 2.13 14.66 -8.03
CA GLU A 37 0.82 14.01 -7.86
C GLU A 37 -0.31 15.03 -7.74
N VAL A 38 -0.11 16.07 -6.93
CA VAL A 38 -1.10 17.15 -6.77
C VAL A 38 -1.33 17.91 -8.07
N LYS A 39 -0.26 18.18 -8.85
CA LYS A 39 -0.36 18.86 -10.16
C LYS A 39 -1.18 18.03 -11.15
N ILE A 40 -0.93 16.73 -11.22
CA ILE A 40 -1.70 15.82 -12.08
C ILE A 40 -3.15 15.71 -11.57
N ALA A 41 -3.38 15.66 -10.26
CA ALA A 41 -4.73 15.63 -9.69
C ALA A 41 -5.56 16.86 -10.09
N ARG A 42 -4.98 18.04 -10.06
CA ARG A 42 -5.63 19.25 -10.57
C ARG A 42 -5.99 19.12 -12.04
N THR A 43 -5.11 18.55 -12.86
CA THR A 43 -5.35 18.32 -14.29
C THR A 43 -6.50 17.34 -14.49
N VAL A 44 -6.52 16.22 -13.77
CA VAL A 44 -7.59 15.21 -13.81
C VAL A 44 -8.92 15.81 -13.36
N ALA A 45 -8.95 16.51 -12.26
CA ALA A 45 -10.16 17.15 -11.73
C ALA A 45 -10.70 18.21 -12.70
N SER A 46 -9.83 19.06 -13.24
CA SER A 46 -10.20 20.09 -14.23
C SER A 46 -10.80 19.47 -15.50
N GLN A 47 -10.29 18.32 -15.96
CA GLN A 47 -10.78 17.64 -17.15
C GLN A 47 -12.24 17.20 -17.06
N VAL A 48 -12.73 16.91 -15.84
CA VAL A 48 -14.11 16.53 -15.56
C VAL A 48 -14.91 17.62 -14.81
N GLN A 49 -14.34 18.81 -14.65
CA GLN A 49 -14.93 19.93 -13.94
C GLN A 49 -15.25 19.62 -12.46
N SER A 50 -14.49 18.73 -11.81
CA SER A 50 -14.59 18.47 -10.38
C SER A 50 -13.93 19.60 -9.59
N PRO A 51 -14.62 20.22 -8.61
CA PRO A 51 -13.96 21.11 -7.66
C PRO A 51 -12.86 20.35 -6.92
N HIS A 52 -11.61 20.85 -6.99
CA HIS A 52 -10.47 20.15 -6.41
C HIS A 52 -9.78 20.95 -5.32
N LYS A 53 -9.43 20.27 -4.23
CA LYS A 53 -8.66 20.85 -3.13
C LYS A 53 -7.49 19.96 -2.73
N PHE A 54 -6.29 20.56 -2.66
CA PHE A 54 -5.15 19.95 -1.99
C PHE A 54 -5.25 20.15 -0.49
N ILE A 55 -5.05 19.08 0.27
CA ILE A 55 -5.01 19.06 1.73
C ILE A 55 -3.57 18.73 2.13
N SER A 56 -2.86 19.74 2.62
CA SER A 56 -1.52 19.56 3.14
C SER A 56 -1.57 18.91 4.52
N ILE A 57 -0.76 17.89 4.73
CA ILE A 57 -0.51 17.29 6.04
C ILE A 57 0.87 17.70 6.54
N SER A 58 1.08 17.57 7.85
CA SER A 58 2.38 17.82 8.47
C SER A 58 3.48 16.92 7.88
N GLN A 59 4.72 17.37 7.91
CA GLN A 59 5.89 16.53 7.65
C GLN A 59 6.10 15.48 8.76
N ASP A 60 5.55 15.73 9.95
CA ASP A 60 5.48 14.80 11.07
C ASP A 60 4.01 14.49 11.44
N PRO A 61 3.32 13.67 10.65
CA PRO A 61 1.90 13.42 10.87
C PRO A 61 1.62 12.41 12.00
N TYR A 62 2.64 11.76 12.53
CA TYR A 62 2.47 10.62 13.43
C TYR A 62 2.71 10.96 14.90
N SER A 63 3.56 11.95 15.20
CA SER A 63 4.03 12.22 16.56
C SER A 63 2.90 12.55 17.53
N ASP A 64 1.97 13.42 17.13
CA ASP A 64 0.90 13.91 18.01
C ASP A 64 -0.23 12.89 18.23
N ASN A 65 -0.30 11.85 17.41
CA ASN A 65 -1.41 10.88 17.41
C ASN A 65 -0.96 9.42 17.41
N LEU A 66 0.29 9.17 17.80
CA LEU A 66 0.90 7.84 17.78
C LEU A 66 0.02 6.80 18.51
N ASP A 67 -0.41 7.12 19.73
CA ASP A 67 -1.22 6.21 20.55
C ASP A 67 -2.60 5.97 19.93
N ALA A 68 -3.26 7.02 19.44
CA ALA A 68 -4.55 6.91 18.77
C ALA A 68 -4.46 6.05 17.50
N MET A 69 -3.41 6.20 16.70
CA MET A 69 -3.18 5.40 15.50
C MET A 69 -2.83 3.94 15.83
N ALA A 70 -2.08 3.69 16.90
CA ALA A 70 -1.79 2.35 17.36
C ALA A 70 -3.07 1.62 17.82
N MET A 71 -3.96 2.33 18.53
CA MET A 71 -5.24 1.79 18.98
C MET A 71 -6.21 1.54 17.83
N LEU A 72 -6.20 2.38 16.80
CA LEU A 72 -7.08 2.27 15.64
C LEU A 72 -6.94 0.95 14.89
N GLY A 73 -5.70 0.44 14.81
CA GLY A 73 -5.38 -0.86 14.20
C GLY A 73 -5.49 -2.05 15.15
N GLY A 74 -5.91 -1.85 16.41
CA GLY A 74 -6.02 -2.90 17.43
C GLY A 74 -4.68 -3.59 17.74
N GLY A 75 -3.55 -2.91 17.53
CA GLY A 75 -2.21 -3.48 17.69
C GLY A 75 -1.77 -4.41 16.55
N MET A 76 -2.64 -4.70 15.58
CA MET A 76 -2.36 -5.62 14.47
C MET A 76 -1.75 -4.95 13.24
N HIS A 77 -1.84 -3.63 13.13
CA HIS A 77 -1.38 -2.86 11.98
C HIS A 77 -0.43 -1.76 12.42
N ALA A 78 0.61 -1.52 11.64
CA ALA A 78 1.56 -0.46 11.92
C ALA A 78 0.87 0.92 11.98
N PHE A 79 1.21 1.75 12.95
CA PHE A 79 0.56 3.04 13.21
C PHE A 79 0.60 3.99 12.01
N ASP A 80 1.63 3.90 11.17
CA ASP A 80 1.78 4.76 9.99
C ASP A 80 0.71 4.54 8.92
N HIS A 81 -0.04 3.45 9.00
CA HIS A 81 -1.21 3.23 8.16
C HIS A 81 -2.44 4.05 8.60
N GLY A 82 -2.43 4.61 9.81
CA GLY A 82 -3.47 5.49 10.33
C GLY A 82 -3.37 6.96 9.89
N ILE A 83 -2.59 7.25 8.87
CA ILE A 83 -2.21 8.61 8.45
C ILE A 83 -3.39 9.57 8.20
N PHE A 84 -4.56 9.05 7.84
CA PHE A 84 -5.74 9.86 7.60
C PHE A 84 -6.40 10.37 8.90
N TYR A 85 -6.03 9.84 10.06
CA TYR A 85 -6.57 10.27 11.35
C TYR A 85 -6.38 11.77 11.62
N HIS A 86 -5.29 12.36 11.10
CA HIS A 86 -5.00 13.79 11.24
C HIS A 86 -5.91 14.71 10.43
N LEU A 87 -6.63 14.21 9.46
CA LEU A 87 -7.40 15.03 8.54
C LEU A 87 -8.73 15.49 9.12
N ASN A 88 -9.06 15.02 10.33
CA ASN A 88 -10.33 15.27 11.01
C ASN A 88 -10.71 16.76 11.09
N GLN A 89 -9.74 17.62 11.38
CA GLN A 89 -10.00 19.05 11.63
C GLN A 89 -10.30 19.85 10.36
N GLY A 90 -9.90 19.37 9.18
CA GLY A 90 -10.01 20.11 7.91
C GLY A 90 -11.15 19.68 6.98
N MET A 91 -11.66 18.46 7.14
CA MET A 91 -12.59 17.82 6.21
C MET A 91 -14.01 17.61 6.76
N GLN A 92 -14.20 17.38 8.05
CA GLN A 92 -15.49 17.03 8.67
C GLN A 92 -16.68 17.93 8.34
N LYS A 93 -16.42 19.15 7.87
CA LYS A 93 -17.48 20.12 7.55
C LYS A 93 -17.79 20.24 6.05
N LYS A 94 -17.18 19.41 5.20
CA LYS A 94 -17.22 19.65 3.74
C LYS A 94 -17.91 18.57 2.95
N THR A 95 -17.93 17.35 3.46
CA THR A 95 -18.54 16.20 2.78
C THR A 95 -19.14 15.27 3.81
N ASP A 96 -20.32 14.70 3.50
CA ASP A 96 -20.97 13.71 4.35
C ASP A 96 -20.42 12.31 4.05
N VAL A 97 -20.13 12.05 2.78
CA VAL A 97 -19.65 10.78 2.27
C VAL A 97 -18.46 11.00 1.34
N ASN A 98 -17.40 10.23 1.49
CA ASN A 98 -16.26 10.22 0.58
C ASN A 98 -16.10 8.89 -0.15
N PHE A 99 -15.95 8.99 -1.47
CA PHE A 99 -15.57 7.85 -2.31
C PHE A 99 -14.06 7.76 -2.47
N HIS A 100 -13.56 6.54 -2.68
CA HIS A 100 -12.17 6.29 -3.00
C HIS A 100 -12.01 5.03 -3.85
N GLY A 101 -10.89 4.93 -4.57
CA GLY A 101 -10.59 3.80 -5.46
C GLY A 101 -9.97 2.59 -4.77
N HIS A 102 -10.00 2.52 -3.44
CA HIS A 102 -9.39 1.41 -2.70
C HIS A 102 -10.04 0.08 -3.06
N GLY A 103 -9.24 -0.95 -3.26
CA GLY A 103 -9.72 -2.27 -3.64
C GLY A 103 -9.69 -2.56 -5.15
N ILE A 104 -9.77 -1.54 -5.99
CA ILE A 104 -9.73 -1.73 -7.44
C ILE A 104 -8.38 -2.30 -7.91
N ASP A 105 -7.29 -1.91 -7.27
CA ASP A 105 -5.94 -2.34 -7.61
C ASP A 105 -5.72 -3.85 -7.42
N TYR A 106 -6.15 -4.42 -6.32
CA TYR A 106 -5.99 -5.85 -6.08
C TYR A 106 -7.06 -6.70 -6.76
N MET A 107 -8.28 -6.19 -6.94
CA MET A 107 -9.33 -6.93 -7.63
C MET A 107 -9.20 -6.83 -9.17
N PHE A 108 -9.11 -5.62 -9.72
CA PHE A 108 -9.22 -5.40 -11.17
C PHE A 108 -7.92 -5.03 -11.86
N GLN A 109 -6.85 -4.67 -11.13
CA GLN A 109 -5.52 -4.46 -11.71
C GLN A 109 -4.59 -5.68 -11.57
N GLY A 110 -5.07 -6.76 -10.96
CA GLY A 110 -4.34 -8.01 -10.79
C GLY A 110 -3.13 -7.90 -9.86
N MET A 111 -3.21 -7.01 -8.85
CA MET A 111 -2.13 -6.83 -7.88
C MET A 111 -1.87 -8.10 -7.06
N TYR A 112 -2.92 -8.87 -6.79
CA TYR A 112 -2.83 -10.13 -6.07
C TYR A 112 -2.47 -11.32 -6.96
N LEU A 113 -2.53 -11.21 -8.27
CA LEU A 113 -2.11 -12.27 -9.17
C LEU A 113 -0.59 -12.45 -9.15
N LEU A 114 -0.15 -13.68 -9.03
CA LEU A 114 1.25 -14.02 -9.20
C LEU A 114 1.65 -13.85 -10.66
N THR A 115 2.39 -12.79 -10.92
CA THR A 115 2.83 -12.46 -12.27
C THR A 115 4.33 -12.18 -12.30
N ARG A 116 4.93 -12.45 -13.45
CA ARG A 116 6.29 -11.99 -13.77
C ARG A 116 6.32 -11.29 -15.11
N ASN A 117 7.22 -10.31 -15.22
CA ASN A 117 7.50 -9.71 -16.52
C ASN A 117 8.22 -10.72 -17.43
N LEU A 118 7.85 -10.74 -18.70
CA LEU A 118 8.62 -11.47 -19.71
C LEU A 118 9.97 -10.79 -19.90
N THR A 119 11.00 -11.62 -20.11
CA THR A 119 12.34 -11.14 -20.39
C THR A 119 12.68 -11.42 -21.84
N LEU A 120 13.14 -10.40 -22.56
CA LEU A 120 13.61 -10.51 -23.94
C LEU A 120 15.06 -10.00 -24.00
N PHE A 121 15.98 -10.81 -24.50
CA PHE A 121 17.41 -10.50 -24.54
C PHE A 121 17.98 -10.02 -23.20
N GLY A 122 17.63 -10.72 -22.08
CA GLY A 122 18.08 -10.39 -20.73
C GLY A 122 17.40 -9.14 -20.10
N ARG A 123 16.49 -8.46 -20.82
CA ARG A 123 15.79 -7.27 -20.33
C ARG A 123 14.34 -7.53 -20.02
N ARG A 124 13.85 -7.01 -18.90
CA ARG A 124 12.43 -7.08 -18.53
C ARG A 124 11.60 -6.25 -19.49
N THR A 125 10.55 -6.86 -20.04
CA THR A 125 9.54 -6.17 -20.86
C THR A 125 8.37 -5.68 -20.00
N SER A 126 7.46 -4.92 -20.58
CA SER A 126 6.19 -4.52 -19.96
C SER A 126 5.12 -5.63 -20.02
N PHE A 127 5.39 -6.70 -20.73
CA PHE A 127 4.47 -7.84 -20.80
C PHE A 127 4.58 -8.70 -19.55
N LYS A 128 3.44 -9.03 -18.95
CA LYS A 128 3.35 -9.90 -17.78
C LYS A 128 2.69 -11.22 -18.14
N LYS A 129 3.15 -12.29 -17.50
CA LYS A 129 2.48 -13.58 -17.52
C LYS A 129 2.25 -14.09 -16.11
N SER A 130 1.25 -14.96 -15.93
CA SER A 130 1.01 -15.69 -14.69
C SER A 130 2.22 -16.57 -14.36
N VAL A 131 2.46 -16.77 -13.09
CA VAL A 131 3.48 -17.68 -12.55
C VAL A 131 2.74 -18.77 -11.78
N ALA A 132 2.98 -20.01 -12.10
CA ALA A 132 2.44 -21.13 -11.36
C ALA A 132 2.98 -21.12 -9.91
N ILE A 133 2.12 -21.48 -8.98
CA ILE A 133 2.48 -21.73 -7.60
C ILE A 133 3.11 -23.13 -7.54
N GLY A 134 4.20 -23.26 -6.78
CA GLY A 134 4.86 -24.53 -6.58
C GLY A 134 4.05 -25.50 -5.71
N ASP A 135 4.49 -26.75 -5.62
CA ASP A 135 3.80 -27.82 -4.88
C ASP A 135 3.67 -27.54 -3.36
N ASN A 136 4.49 -26.68 -2.80
CA ASN A 136 4.42 -26.26 -1.40
C ASN A 136 3.85 -24.86 -1.27
N PHE A 137 2.51 -24.77 -1.26
CA PHE A 137 1.77 -23.53 -1.20
C PHE A 137 2.13 -22.67 0.03
N VAL A 138 2.21 -23.27 1.22
CA VAL A 138 2.47 -22.55 2.47
C VAL A 138 3.82 -21.85 2.45
N ASN A 139 4.87 -22.57 2.04
CA ASN A 139 6.20 -21.98 1.94
C ASN A 139 6.28 -20.87 0.87
N GLU A 140 5.61 -21.06 -0.26
CA GLU A 140 5.57 -20.05 -1.31
C GLU A 140 4.85 -18.79 -0.82
N TYR A 141 3.75 -18.95 -0.08
CA TYR A 141 3.01 -17.86 0.54
C TYR A 141 3.88 -17.09 1.53
N LEU A 142 4.51 -17.77 2.49
CA LEU A 142 5.40 -17.16 3.47
C LEU A 142 6.56 -16.38 2.84
N ASN A 143 7.18 -16.94 1.81
CA ASN A 143 8.29 -16.28 1.10
C ASN A 143 7.86 -14.99 0.39
N ARG A 144 6.60 -14.87 0.01
CA ARG A 144 6.10 -13.73 -0.78
C ARG A 144 5.46 -12.63 0.05
N ILE A 145 4.78 -12.95 1.15
CA ILE A 145 4.10 -11.94 1.97
C ILE A 145 5.06 -11.02 2.71
N GLY A 146 6.27 -11.50 3.02
CA GLY A 146 7.31 -10.74 3.73
C GLY A 146 8.03 -9.67 2.89
N HIS A 147 7.56 -9.36 1.68
CA HIS A 147 8.27 -8.49 0.74
C HIS A 147 8.61 -7.08 1.26
N ARG A 148 7.84 -6.54 2.20
CA ARG A 148 8.07 -5.21 2.79
C ARG A 148 9.20 -5.20 3.79
N LEU A 149 9.43 -6.31 4.46
CA LEU A 149 10.50 -6.44 5.44
C LEU A 149 11.83 -6.76 4.78
N LYS A 150 11.85 -7.14 3.48
CA LYS A 150 13.04 -7.45 2.67
C LYS A 150 14.19 -7.90 3.59
N ASN A 151 15.16 -8.40 3.41
CA ASN A 151 16.37 -8.75 4.17
C ASN A 151 16.28 -8.78 5.73
N ILE A 152 15.11 -8.61 6.34
CA ILE A 152 14.91 -8.75 7.78
C ILE A 152 14.18 -10.06 8.03
N ASP A 153 14.90 -11.01 8.62
CA ASP A 153 14.30 -12.24 9.13
C ASP A 153 13.66 -11.96 10.49
N LEU A 154 12.34 -12.01 10.57
CA LEU A 154 11.59 -11.77 11.80
C LEU A 154 11.89 -12.78 12.89
N MET A 155 12.23 -14.02 12.53
CA MET A 155 12.51 -15.07 13.51
C MET A 155 13.76 -14.78 14.35
N GLN A 156 14.68 -13.92 13.89
CA GLN A 156 15.80 -13.51 14.71
C GLN A 156 15.42 -12.71 15.97
N TYR A 157 14.21 -12.06 15.96
CA TYR A 157 13.68 -11.32 17.10
C TYR A 157 12.76 -12.15 18.00
N VAL A 158 12.63 -13.42 17.71
CA VAL A 158 11.97 -14.40 18.58
C VAL A 158 13.05 -15.12 19.41
N VAL A 159 12.83 -15.32 20.72
CA VAL A 159 13.73 -16.07 21.55
C VAL A 159 13.98 -17.47 21.01
N LYS A 160 15.23 -17.92 21.03
CA LYS A 160 15.68 -19.09 20.27
C LYS A 160 14.82 -20.35 20.53
N HIS A 161 14.44 -20.59 21.79
CA HIS A 161 13.68 -21.80 22.16
C HIS A 161 12.22 -21.81 21.69
N ARG A 162 11.69 -20.66 21.25
CA ARG A 162 10.30 -20.53 20.76
C ARG A 162 10.21 -20.51 19.23
N ARG A 163 11.33 -20.37 18.52
CA ARG A 163 11.32 -20.16 17.06
C ARG A 163 10.66 -21.29 16.28
N THR A 164 10.97 -22.55 16.63
CA THR A 164 10.41 -23.71 15.96
C THR A 164 8.90 -23.80 16.19
N GLU A 165 8.45 -23.62 17.43
CA GLU A 165 7.04 -23.61 17.78
C GLU A 165 6.27 -22.51 17.03
N MET A 166 6.79 -21.29 17.04
CA MET A 166 6.13 -20.16 16.35
C MET A 166 6.07 -20.36 14.84
N MET A 167 7.13 -20.89 14.22
CA MET A 167 7.09 -21.22 12.80
C MET A 167 6.06 -22.30 12.51
N GLN A 168 5.96 -23.33 13.34
CA GLN A 168 4.95 -24.37 13.21
C GLN A 168 3.54 -23.79 13.32
N GLN A 169 3.26 -22.98 14.35
CA GLN A 169 1.95 -22.31 14.52
C GLN A 169 1.59 -21.41 13.32
N LEU A 170 2.57 -20.71 12.77
CA LEU A 170 2.36 -19.90 11.56
C LEU A 170 2.00 -20.77 10.35
N HIS A 171 2.70 -21.89 10.14
CA HIS A 171 2.40 -22.85 9.09
C HIS A 171 0.99 -23.43 9.27
N GLU A 172 0.64 -23.90 10.46
CA GLU A 172 -0.68 -24.45 10.79
C GLU A 172 -1.81 -23.44 10.52
N SER A 173 -1.62 -22.17 10.90
CA SER A 173 -2.58 -21.09 10.62
C SER A 173 -2.78 -20.83 9.13
N ILE A 174 -1.75 -20.96 8.32
CA ILE A 174 -1.84 -20.79 6.86
C ILE A 174 -2.50 -22.03 6.24
N GLU A 175 -2.16 -23.22 6.70
CA GLU A 175 -2.77 -24.48 6.25
C GLU A 175 -4.27 -24.49 6.54
N GLU A 176 -4.70 -24.06 7.72
CA GLU A 176 -6.12 -23.95 8.09
C GLU A 176 -6.91 -23.07 7.10
N VAL A 177 -6.38 -21.90 6.76
CA VAL A 177 -7.01 -21.01 5.78
C VAL A 177 -6.95 -21.61 4.37
N THR A 178 -5.87 -22.32 4.03
CA THR A 178 -5.74 -23.02 2.74
C THR A 178 -6.82 -24.09 2.61
N GLN A 179 -7.00 -24.92 3.63
CA GLN A 179 -8.04 -25.96 3.67
C GLN A 179 -9.46 -25.35 3.58
N LEU A 180 -9.69 -24.18 4.19
CA LEU A 180 -10.95 -23.47 4.02
C LEU A 180 -11.16 -23.07 2.56
N GLY A 181 -10.13 -22.60 1.90
CA GLY A 181 -10.14 -22.21 0.49
C GLY A 181 -10.41 -23.39 -0.47
N ASP A 182 -10.00 -24.61 -0.14
CA ASP A 182 -10.23 -25.80 -0.95
C ASP A 182 -11.73 -26.06 -1.24
N ASN A 183 -12.62 -25.51 -0.42
CA ASN A 183 -14.06 -25.60 -0.64
C ASN A 183 -14.57 -24.65 -1.75
N PHE A 184 -13.78 -23.65 -2.13
CA PHE A 184 -14.19 -22.56 -3.04
C PHE A 184 -13.29 -22.43 -4.27
N CYS A 185 -12.07 -22.94 -4.20
CA CYS A 185 -11.05 -22.74 -5.21
C CYS A 185 -10.81 -24.00 -6.03
N ASN A 186 -10.72 -23.85 -7.35
CA ASN A 186 -10.53 -24.97 -8.27
C ASN A 186 -9.06 -25.11 -8.71
N ASP A 187 -8.25 -24.09 -8.52
CA ASP A 187 -6.84 -24.12 -8.90
C ASP A 187 -5.96 -23.34 -7.89
N PRO A 188 -4.62 -23.57 -7.88
CA PRO A 188 -3.70 -22.92 -6.96
C PRO A 188 -3.67 -21.39 -7.06
N ASP A 189 -3.97 -20.81 -8.23
CA ASP A 189 -4.00 -19.36 -8.38
C ASP A 189 -5.24 -18.75 -7.70
N ASP A 190 -6.42 -19.44 -7.77
CA ASP A 190 -7.62 -19.04 -7.06
C ASP A 190 -7.40 -19.16 -5.55
N GLN A 191 -6.73 -20.23 -5.12
CA GLN A 191 -6.32 -20.43 -3.73
C GLN A 191 -5.42 -19.28 -3.23
N TRP A 192 -4.50 -18.82 -4.06
CA TRP A 192 -3.64 -17.69 -3.74
C TRP A 192 -4.44 -16.39 -3.55
N GLU A 193 -5.36 -16.09 -4.45
CA GLU A 193 -6.24 -14.92 -4.33
C GLU A 193 -7.16 -15.04 -3.11
N PHE A 194 -7.73 -16.23 -2.86
CA PHE A 194 -8.53 -16.50 -1.68
C PHE A 194 -7.77 -16.17 -0.40
N MET A 195 -6.53 -16.65 -0.26
CA MET A 195 -5.69 -16.36 0.91
C MET A 195 -5.49 -14.87 1.13
N LEU A 196 -5.23 -14.11 0.06
CA LEU A 196 -5.01 -12.67 0.17
C LEU A 196 -6.28 -11.89 0.49
N ILE A 197 -7.42 -12.28 -0.08
CA ILE A 197 -8.73 -11.66 0.19
C ILE A 197 -9.22 -12.04 1.58
N HIS A 198 -9.10 -13.30 1.98
CA HIS A 198 -9.47 -13.75 3.33
C HIS A 198 -8.70 -13.01 4.41
N ALA A 199 -7.42 -12.73 4.17
CA ALA A 199 -6.57 -11.97 5.08
C ALA A 199 -6.71 -10.43 4.92
N LEU A 200 -7.62 -9.93 4.10
CA LEU A 200 -7.73 -8.50 3.75
C LEU A 200 -7.95 -7.61 4.98
N SER A 201 -8.76 -8.07 5.95
CA SER A 201 -8.96 -7.36 7.22
C SER A 201 -7.70 -7.27 8.08
N ARG A 202 -6.71 -8.11 7.83
CA ARG A 202 -5.38 -8.10 8.47
C ARG A 202 -4.34 -7.36 7.62
N HIS A 203 -4.74 -6.82 6.48
CA HIS A 203 -3.86 -6.09 5.57
C HIS A 203 -3.84 -4.59 5.90
N TYR A 204 -2.77 -3.89 5.53
CA TYR A 204 -2.62 -2.44 5.75
C TYR A 204 -3.83 -1.58 5.34
N PRO A 205 -4.62 -1.93 4.32
CA PRO A 205 -5.81 -1.18 3.95
C PRO A 205 -6.82 -1.02 5.07
N PHE A 206 -6.94 -1.98 5.98
CA PHE A 206 -7.89 -1.90 7.09
C PHE A 206 -7.70 -0.63 7.92
N THR A 207 -6.47 -0.35 8.37
CA THR A 207 -6.20 0.85 9.18
C THR A 207 -6.35 2.14 8.37
N ASN A 208 -6.01 2.13 7.09
CA ASN A 208 -6.27 3.26 6.20
C ASN A 208 -7.77 3.56 6.12
N LEU A 209 -8.61 2.56 5.86
CA LEU A 209 -10.06 2.70 5.79
C LEU A 209 -10.66 3.15 7.12
N THR A 210 -10.23 2.55 8.23
CA THR A 210 -10.67 2.93 9.56
C THR A 210 -10.29 4.36 9.90
N SER A 211 -9.08 4.80 9.56
CA SER A 211 -8.63 6.18 9.77
C SER A 211 -9.38 7.19 8.89
N MET A 212 -9.70 6.85 7.64
CA MET A 212 -10.59 7.65 6.81
C MET A 212 -12.00 7.74 7.40
N GLY A 213 -12.50 6.63 7.96
CA GLY A 213 -13.82 6.57 8.63
C GLY A 213 -13.95 7.52 9.82
N THR A 214 -12.84 7.93 10.44
CA THR A 214 -12.86 8.95 11.50
C THR A 214 -13.14 10.36 10.98
N ILE A 215 -13.03 10.59 9.67
CA ILE A 215 -13.24 11.89 9.02
C ILE A 215 -14.71 12.03 8.59
N THR A 216 -15.16 11.13 7.73
CA THR A 216 -16.52 11.07 7.18
C THR A 216 -16.84 9.63 6.80
N GLU A 217 -18.11 9.36 6.48
CA GLU A 217 -18.50 8.07 5.93
C GLU A 217 -17.70 7.74 4.65
N GLN A 218 -17.23 6.53 4.53
CA GLN A 218 -16.41 6.08 3.40
C GLN A 218 -17.17 5.10 2.52
N ARG A 219 -16.99 5.23 1.21
CA ARG A 219 -17.52 4.30 0.21
C ARG A 219 -16.40 3.85 -0.72
N THR A 220 -16.29 2.53 -0.87
CA THR A 220 -15.43 1.93 -1.89
C THR A 220 -16.27 1.05 -2.80
N ILE A 221 -16.25 1.36 -4.09
CA ILE A 221 -17.02 0.63 -5.11
C ILE A 221 -16.55 -0.83 -5.19
N ALA A 222 -15.28 -1.10 -4.96
CA ALA A 222 -14.72 -2.45 -5.05
C ALA A 222 -15.37 -3.46 -4.09
N PHE A 223 -15.96 -3.00 -2.97
CA PHE A 223 -16.63 -3.86 -1.99
C PHE A 223 -18.16 -3.83 -2.10
N ASP A 224 -18.70 -3.23 -3.14
CA ASP A 224 -20.09 -3.44 -3.54
C ASP A 224 -20.27 -4.89 -4.00
N ASN A 225 -21.38 -5.53 -3.61
CA ASN A 225 -21.60 -6.96 -3.85
C ASN A 225 -21.60 -7.29 -5.35
N ASP A 226 -22.27 -6.48 -6.18
CA ASP A 226 -22.35 -6.73 -7.62
C ASP A 226 -20.97 -6.57 -8.29
N VAL A 227 -20.16 -5.61 -7.82
CA VAL A 227 -18.79 -5.40 -8.31
C VAL A 227 -17.86 -6.51 -7.83
N PHE A 228 -18.06 -7.01 -6.62
CA PHE A 228 -17.29 -8.14 -6.09
C PHE A 228 -17.64 -9.44 -6.84
N ASP A 229 -18.90 -9.71 -7.10
CA ASP A 229 -19.36 -10.87 -7.87
C ASP A 229 -18.84 -10.83 -9.31
N LEU A 230 -18.82 -9.65 -9.92
CA LEU A 230 -18.15 -9.45 -11.21
C LEU A 230 -16.66 -9.82 -11.13
N TYR A 231 -15.94 -9.32 -10.11
CA TYR A 231 -14.53 -9.66 -9.91
C TYR A 231 -14.32 -11.17 -9.83
N MET A 232 -15.13 -11.87 -9.04
CA MET A 232 -15.04 -13.33 -8.86
C MET A 232 -15.30 -14.10 -10.17
N SER A 233 -16.13 -13.56 -11.05
CA SER A 233 -16.44 -14.16 -12.36
C SER A 233 -15.39 -13.88 -13.44
N LEU A 234 -14.49 -12.91 -13.24
CA LEU A 234 -13.56 -12.46 -14.28
C LEU A 234 -12.36 -13.38 -14.45
N PRO A 235 -12.07 -13.87 -15.67
CA PRO A 235 -10.83 -14.59 -15.94
C PRO A 235 -9.59 -13.76 -15.61
N LYS A 236 -8.58 -14.40 -15.04
CA LYS A 236 -7.29 -13.78 -14.66
C LYS A 236 -6.65 -12.98 -15.81
N SER A 237 -6.77 -13.48 -17.04
CA SER A 237 -6.22 -12.84 -18.24
C SER A 237 -6.73 -11.43 -18.49
N HIS A 238 -7.92 -11.07 -17.99
CA HIS A 238 -8.50 -9.72 -18.08
C HIS A 238 -7.97 -8.79 -16.99
N ARG A 239 -7.51 -9.35 -15.86
CA ARG A 239 -7.02 -8.60 -14.71
C ARG A 239 -5.50 -8.36 -14.75
N ILE A 240 -4.74 -9.29 -15.38
CA ILE A 240 -3.27 -9.14 -15.53
C ILE A 240 -2.93 -7.80 -16.19
N ASP A 241 -2.01 -7.07 -15.58
CA ASP A 241 -1.58 -5.71 -15.98
C ASP A 241 -2.71 -4.67 -15.96
N GLY A 242 -3.78 -4.93 -15.23
CA GLY A 242 -4.91 -4.01 -15.10
C GLY A 242 -5.67 -3.77 -16.41
N LYS A 243 -5.71 -4.75 -17.31
CA LYS A 243 -6.34 -4.59 -18.64
C LYS A 243 -7.78 -4.10 -18.52
N ILE A 244 -8.58 -4.74 -17.65
CA ILE A 244 -9.98 -4.36 -17.49
C ILE A 244 -10.12 -2.97 -16.88
N ALA A 245 -9.39 -2.65 -15.81
CA ALA A 245 -9.44 -1.34 -15.16
C ALA A 245 -9.04 -0.21 -16.13
N LYS A 246 -7.97 -0.40 -16.91
CA LYS A 246 -7.54 0.55 -17.94
C LYS A 246 -8.57 0.73 -19.05
N ARG A 247 -9.17 -0.39 -19.50
CA ARG A 247 -10.19 -0.36 -20.54
C ARG A 247 -11.48 0.29 -20.05
N THR A 248 -11.87 0.06 -18.81
CA THR A 248 -13.02 0.74 -18.18
C THR A 248 -12.79 2.24 -18.14
N LEU A 249 -11.63 2.71 -17.68
CA LEU A 249 -11.32 4.14 -17.67
C LEU A 249 -11.33 4.74 -19.10
N GLU A 250 -10.80 4.01 -20.08
CA GLU A 250 -10.80 4.45 -21.48
C GLU A 250 -12.21 4.58 -22.07
N ILE A 251 -13.12 3.65 -21.71
CA ILE A 251 -14.53 3.70 -22.15
C ILE A 251 -15.27 4.84 -21.45
N LEU A 252 -15.11 4.98 -20.13
CA LEU A 252 -15.78 6.02 -19.36
C LEU A 252 -15.29 7.41 -19.75
N ASN A 253 -13.97 7.59 -19.86
CA ASN A 253 -13.38 8.89 -20.20
C ASN A 253 -12.03 8.74 -20.89
N PRO A 254 -11.97 8.74 -22.24
CA PRO A 254 -10.72 8.61 -23.00
C PRO A 254 -9.71 9.73 -22.72
N LYS A 255 -10.18 10.93 -22.35
CA LYS A 255 -9.28 12.05 -22.04
C LYS A 255 -8.58 11.83 -20.70
N LEU A 256 -9.26 11.29 -19.69
CA LEU A 256 -8.63 10.91 -18.43
C LEU A 256 -7.65 9.75 -18.63
N ALA A 257 -7.99 8.75 -19.46
CA ALA A 257 -7.09 7.65 -19.78
C ALA A 257 -5.79 8.09 -20.49
N ALA A 258 -5.78 9.28 -21.11
CA ALA A 258 -4.62 9.86 -21.76
C ALA A 258 -3.72 10.68 -20.81
N ILE A 259 -4.14 10.95 -19.57
CA ILE A 259 -3.34 11.65 -18.56
C ILE A 259 -2.37 10.64 -17.91
N PRO A 260 -1.06 10.94 -17.79
CA PRO A 260 -0.12 10.07 -17.09
C PRO A 260 -0.47 9.92 -15.61
N THR A 261 -0.32 8.71 -15.05
CA THR A 261 -0.46 8.48 -13.61
C THR A 261 0.77 8.98 -12.85
N ALA A 262 0.59 9.47 -11.63
CA ALA A 262 1.67 10.01 -10.82
C ALA A 262 2.75 8.97 -10.49
N ASN A 263 2.35 7.73 -10.20
CA ASN A 263 3.25 6.66 -9.76
C ASN A 263 4.19 6.15 -10.86
N THR A 264 3.74 6.11 -12.11
CA THR A 264 4.50 5.48 -13.19
C THR A 264 4.91 6.48 -14.26
N ASN A 265 4.33 7.66 -14.26
CA ASN A 265 4.42 8.65 -15.33
C ASN A 265 4.07 8.05 -16.73
N GLN A 266 3.17 7.04 -16.73
CA GLN A 266 2.67 6.36 -17.92
C GLN A 266 1.17 6.57 -18.05
N ARG A 267 0.70 6.68 -19.28
CA ARG A 267 -0.74 6.79 -19.55
C ARG A 267 -1.42 5.44 -19.37
N PRO A 268 -2.60 5.35 -18.74
CA PRO A 268 -3.37 4.11 -18.62
C PRO A 268 -3.60 3.43 -19.98
N ASN A 269 -3.96 4.17 -21.02
CA ASN A 269 -4.19 3.66 -22.37
C ASN A 269 -2.93 3.36 -23.19
N GLN A 270 -1.73 3.53 -22.61
CA GLN A 270 -0.47 3.26 -23.32
C GLN A 270 -0.21 1.77 -23.50
N SER A 271 0.04 1.32 -24.72
CA SER A 271 0.35 -0.08 -25.03
C SER A 271 1.67 -0.54 -24.40
N ALA A 272 1.79 -1.86 -24.11
CA ALA A 272 3.02 -2.44 -23.59
C ALA A 272 4.22 -2.22 -24.53
N ILE A 273 3.98 -2.30 -25.84
CA ILE A 273 5.02 -2.05 -26.87
C ILE A 273 5.53 -0.61 -26.77
N SER A 274 4.63 0.38 -26.69
CA SER A 274 5.05 1.79 -26.60
C SER A 274 5.77 2.09 -25.27
N LYS A 275 5.39 1.43 -24.19
CA LYS A 275 6.12 1.51 -22.91
C LYS A 275 7.55 1.00 -23.04
N ASP A 276 7.73 -0.15 -23.68
CA ASP A 276 9.06 -0.75 -23.88
C ASP A 276 9.92 0.08 -24.86
N ALA A 277 9.32 0.61 -25.91
CA ALA A 277 10.00 1.52 -26.85
C ALA A 277 10.50 2.80 -26.15
N LEU A 278 9.66 3.45 -25.34
CA LEU A 278 10.07 4.62 -24.55
C LEU A 278 11.16 4.31 -23.54
N ARG A 279 11.12 3.11 -22.94
CA ARG A 279 12.16 2.65 -22.02
C ARG A 279 13.49 2.48 -22.71
N LEU A 280 13.51 1.92 -23.93
CA LEU A 280 14.70 1.80 -24.77
C LEU A 280 15.25 3.16 -25.17
N ILE A 281 14.41 4.09 -25.60
CA ILE A 281 14.82 5.46 -25.94
C ILE A 281 15.49 6.15 -24.75
N LYS A 282 14.88 6.04 -23.55
CA LYS A 282 15.48 6.60 -22.32
C LYS A 282 16.83 5.96 -21.97
N LEU A 283 17.01 4.67 -22.22
CA LEU A 283 18.29 3.98 -21.99
C LEU A 283 19.37 4.48 -22.96
N VAL A 284 19.02 4.62 -24.24
CA VAL A 284 19.92 5.16 -25.27
C VAL A 284 20.31 6.60 -24.90
N HIS A 285 19.34 7.45 -24.54
CA HIS A 285 19.63 8.83 -24.11
C HIS A 285 20.53 8.90 -22.86
N ARG A 286 20.37 7.96 -21.91
CA ARG A 286 21.26 7.87 -20.73
C ARG A 286 22.68 7.44 -21.11
N SER A 287 22.84 6.59 -22.11
CA SER A 287 24.16 6.15 -22.58
C SER A 287 24.98 7.29 -23.23
N PHE A 288 24.29 8.30 -23.77
CA PHE A 288 24.92 9.48 -24.38
C PHE A 288 25.13 10.65 -23.40
N ARG A 289 24.53 10.62 -22.19
CA ARG A 289 24.81 11.58 -21.12
C ARG A 289 25.86 10.99 -20.19
N THR A 290 27.11 11.28 -20.46
CA THR A 290 28.21 11.11 -19.51
C THR A 290 28.03 12.12 -18.38
N SER A 291 28.08 11.62 -17.13
CA SER A 291 28.05 12.37 -15.85
C SER A 291 26.66 12.88 -15.42
N ASP A 292 26.04 12.13 -14.62
CA ASP A 292 25.57 12.37 -13.25
C ASP A 292 24.96 11.07 -12.71
N LYS A 293 25.77 10.32 -11.97
CA LYS A 293 25.29 9.19 -11.17
C LYS A 293 24.64 9.71 -9.88
N GLY A 294 23.75 10.66 -9.99
CA GLY A 294 22.83 10.98 -8.94
C GLY A 294 21.76 9.89 -8.89
N ASP A 295 21.72 9.14 -7.83
CA ASP A 295 20.61 8.26 -7.50
C ASP A 295 19.34 9.14 -7.52
N ILE A 296 18.43 8.91 -8.48
CA ILE A 296 17.18 9.66 -8.58
C ILE A 296 16.21 9.04 -7.54
N THR A 297 16.59 9.11 -6.29
CA THR A 297 15.62 9.01 -5.20
C THR A 297 14.86 10.33 -5.17
N PRO A 298 13.51 10.30 -5.22
CA PRO A 298 12.71 11.51 -5.11
C PRO A 298 13.16 12.30 -3.86
N THR A 299 13.35 13.60 -4.01
CA THR A 299 13.61 14.46 -2.85
C THR A 299 12.43 14.36 -1.87
N ALA A 300 12.64 14.74 -0.61
CA ALA A 300 11.57 14.73 0.40
C ALA A 300 10.37 15.59 -0.05
N GLU A 301 10.62 16.65 -0.84
CA GLU A 301 9.61 17.55 -1.40
C GLU A 301 8.83 16.94 -2.58
N GLU A 302 9.38 15.94 -3.25
CA GLU A 302 8.74 15.24 -4.37
C GLU A 302 7.87 14.06 -3.92
N ARG A 303 7.95 13.67 -2.64
CA ARG A 303 7.19 12.54 -2.09
C ARG A 303 5.82 12.99 -1.62
N THR A 304 4.82 12.18 -1.86
CA THR A 304 3.47 12.40 -1.33
C THR A 304 3.39 12.05 0.15
N TRP A 305 4.14 11.00 0.56
CA TRP A 305 4.12 10.46 1.91
C TRP A 305 5.48 10.59 2.58
N PRO A 306 5.51 10.68 3.94
CA PRO A 306 6.76 10.68 4.68
C PRO A 306 7.63 9.46 4.37
N ASP A 307 8.95 9.65 4.38
CA ASP A 307 9.91 8.56 4.19
C ASP A 307 9.95 7.68 5.45
N ARG A 308 9.40 6.47 5.36
CA ARG A 308 9.35 5.52 6.48
C ARG A 308 10.74 5.19 7.01
N GLY A 309 11.72 5.04 6.15
CA GLY A 309 13.09 4.76 6.58
C GLY A 309 13.70 5.89 7.43
N ARG A 310 13.35 7.15 7.12
CA ARG A 310 13.91 8.34 7.80
C ARG A 310 13.03 8.93 8.89
N MET A 311 11.77 8.49 9.01
CA MET A 311 10.86 9.09 9.99
C MET A 311 11.40 9.02 11.43
N PHE A 312 12.05 7.92 11.79
CA PHE A 312 12.63 7.73 13.13
C PHE A 312 13.90 8.54 13.39
N THR A 313 14.56 9.04 12.36
CA THR A 313 15.72 9.94 12.52
C THR A 313 15.33 11.41 12.52
N ASN A 314 14.26 11.74 11.78
CA ASN A 314 13.82 13.12 11.58
C ASN A 314 12.80 13.59 12.62
N GLN A 315 12.11 12.65 13.29
CA GLN A 315 11.00 12.92 14.20
C GLN A 315 11.40 12.53 15.64
N PRO A 316 11.68 13.50 16.53
CA PRO A 316 12.20 13.23 17.87
C PRO A 316 11.33 12.31 18.71
N LEU A 317 9.99 12.46 18.65
CA LEU A 317 9.06 11.62 19.42
C LEU A 317 9.07 10.17 18.95
N LEU A 318 9.12 9.93 17.64
CA LEU A 318 9.23 8.58 17.09
C LEU A 318 10.59 7.93 17.40
N LYS A 319 11.65 8.73 17.37
CA LYS A 319 12.98 8.28 17.81
C LYS A 319 12.96 7.89 19.29
N SER A 320 12.34 8.70 20.16
CA SER A 320 12.15 8.37 21.58
C SER A 320 11.38 7.09 21.76
N ALA A 321 10.26 6.92 21.06
CA ALA A 321 9.45 5.71 21.12
C ALA A 321 10.25 4.45 20.70
N ALA A 322 11.10 4.54 19.68
CA ALA A 322 11.99 3.44 19.29
C ALA A 322 13.04 3.10 20.35
N ILE A 323 13.56 4.12 21.06
CA ILE A 323 14.52 3.92 22.15
C ILE A 323 13.82 3.31 23.38
N GLU A 324 12.62 3.79 23.71
CA GLU A 324 11.81 3.28 24.83
C GLU A 324 11.43 1.81 24.65
N LEU A 325 11.15 1.39 23.41
CA LEU A 325 10.82 0.02 23.06
C LEU A 325 11.87 -0.98 23.56
N GLN A 326 13.15 -0.61 23.55
CA GLN A 326 14.25 -1.50 24.02
C GLN A 326 14.13 -1.89 25.49
N LYS A 327 13.40 -1.11 26.30
CA LYS A 327 13.25 -1.30 27.74
C LYS A 327 11.79 -1.49 28.14
N SER A 328 10.90 -1.75 27.18
CA SER A 328 9.48 -1.89 27.45
C SER A 328 9.16 -3.19 28.20
N GLU A 329 8.73 -3.08 29.44
CA GLU A 329 8.25 -4.20 30.24
C GLU A 329 7.00 -4.84 29.62
N ALA A 330 6.06 -4.02 29.11
CA ALA A 330 4.85 -4.49 28.45
C ALA A 330 5.18 -5.36 27.22
N PHE A 331 6.15 -4.92 26.41
CA PHE A 331 6.59 -5.67 25.25
C PHE A 331 7.38 -6.94 25.63
N GLY A 332 8.25 -6.83 26.63
CA GLY A 332 9.03 -7.96 27.17
C GLY A 332 8.14 -9.04 27.82
N SER A 333 6.99 -8.65 28.39
CA SER A 333 6.05 -9.58 29.03
C SER A 333 5.39 -10.56 28.05
N LEU A 334 5.47 -10.32 26.74
CA LEU A 334 5.04 -11.28 25.72
C LEU A 334 5.83 -12.60 25.76
N GLY A 335 7.03 -12.60 26.35
CA GLY A 335 7.81 -13.80 26.65
C GLY A 335 8.42 -14.53 25.44
N PHE A 336 8.13 -14.08 24.22
CA PHE A 336 8.70 -14.68 23.01
C PHE A 336 9.61 -13.72 22.23
N ILE A 337 9.67 -12.45 22.62
CA ILE A 337 10.50 -11.45 21.97
C ILE A 337 11.92 -11.49 22.51
N ASP A 338 12.90 -11.49 21.63
CA ASP A 338 14.33 -11.35 21.96
C ASP A 338 14.65 -9.85 22.17
N MET A 339 14.47 -9.39 23.41
CA MET A 339 14.69 -7.99 23.78
C MET A 339 16.14 -7.58 23.66
N ASP A 340 17.10 -8.47 23.91
CA ASP A 340 18.54 -8.19 23.77
C ASP A 340 18.90 -7.95 22.32
N LYS A 341 18.36 -8.75 21.41
CA LYS A 341 18.53 -8.55 19.98
C LYS A 341 17.94 -7.22 19.50
N LEU A 342 16.75 -6.87 19.96
CA LEU A 342 16.14 -5.57 19.65
C LEU A 342 16.97 -4.41 20.20
N ALA A 343 17.43 -4.50 21.45
CA ALA A 343 18.27 -3.48 22.05
C ALA A 343 19.59 -3.26 21.28
N THR A 344 20.12 -4.32 20.65
CA THR A 344 21.31 -4.25 19.80
C THR A 344 21.02 -3.60 18.45
N ASP A 345 19.91 -3.95 17.80
CA ASP A 345 19.64 -3.58 16.41
C ASP A 345 18.98 -2.20 16.26
N ILE A 346 18.13 -1.78 17.20
CA ILE A 346 17.45 -0.48 17.13
C ILE A 346 18.43 0.70 16.99
N PRO A 347 19.52 0.80 17.76
CA PRO A 347 20.51 1.86 17.57
C PRO A 347 21.15 1.86 16.17
N ILE A 348 21.37 0.67 15.59
CA ILE A 348 21.92 0.52 14.25
C ILE A 348 20.91 1.04 13.22
N TRP A 349 19.63 0.70 13.36
CA TRP A 349 18.57 1.17 12.46
C TRP A 349 18.36 2.67 12.53
N LEU A 350 18.50 3.26 13.72
CA LEU A 350 18.41 4.71 13.89
C LEU A 350 19.60 5.45 13.26
N GLN A 351 20.78 4.82 13.19
CA GLN A 351 21.96 5.38 12.52
C GLN A 351 21.95 5.16 11.00
N LYS A 352 21.48 4.00 10.55
CA LYS A 352 21.40 3.61 9.13
C LYS A 352 19.96 3.16 8.80
N PRO A 353 19.04 4.10 8.67
CA PRO A 353 17.64 3.77 8.44
C PRO A 353 17.44 3.14 7.06
N SER A 354 16.53 2.17 7.00
CA SER A 354 16.06 1.56 5.77
C SER A 354 14.53 1.47 5.79
N ASP A 355 13.92 1.28 4.64
CA ASP A 355 12.47 1.09 4.55
C ASP A 355 12.01 -0.15 5.34
N GLY A 356 12.80 -1.24 5.30
CA GLY A 356 12.52 -2.46 6.06
C GLY A 356 12.60 -2.25 7.58
N SER A 357 13.68 -1.62 8.09
CA SER A 357 13.80 -1.33 9.52
C SER A 357 12.74 -0.33 9.99
N GLY A 358 12.41 0.66 9.18
CA GLY A 358 11.31 1.57 9.45
C GLY A 358 9.97 0.85 9.53
N ALA A 359 9.66 -0.04 8.59
CA ALA A 359 8.43 -0.84 8.60
C ALA A 359 8.34 -1.75 9.84
N LEU A 360 9.45 -2.35 10.26
CA LEU A 360 9.49 -3.16 11.47
C LEU A 360 9.29 -2.31 12.72
N LEU A 361 9.99 -1.18 12.84
CA LEU A 361 9.83 -0.27 13.99
C LEU A 361 8.40 0.26 14.13
N THR A 362 7.75 0.67 13.03
CA THR A 362 6.36 1.13 13.09
C THR A 362 5.43 0.06 13.67
N PHE A 363 5.63 -1.18 13.28
CA PHE A 363 4.84 -2.31 13.78
C PHE A 363 5.14 -2.64 15.24
N LEU A 364 6.42 -2.75 15.64
CA LEU A 364 6.81 -3.06 17.02
C LEU A 364 6.34 -1.97 18.01
N ILE A 365 6.48 -0.70 17.65
CA ILE A 365 5.99 0.41 18.46
C ILE A 365 4.46 0.37 18.57
N THR A 366 3.76 0.00 17.51
CA THR A 366 2.29 -0.16 17.57
C THR A 366 1.89 -1.18 18.62
N ILE A 367 2.53 -2.35 18.63
CA ILE A 367 2.25 -3.39 19.62
C ILE A 367 2.56 -2.88 21.04
N ASP A 368 3.71 -2.24 21.22
CA ASP A 368 4.11 -1.69 22.53
C ASP A 368 3.08 -0.68 23.05
N ARG A 369 2.66 0.28 22.23
CA ARG A 369 1.65 1.28 22.60
C ARG A 369 0.30 0.65 22.90
N PHE A 370 -0.11 -0.32 22.10
CA PHE A 370 -1.35 -1.05 22.32
C PHE A 370 -1.35 -1.83 23.66
N LEU A 371 -0.24 -2.48 24.00
CA LEU A 371 -0.09 -3.21 25.27
C LEU A 371 -0.10 -2.27 26.50
N LYS A 372 0.50 -1.08 26.37
CA LYS A 372 0.54 -0.09 27.48
C LYS A 372 -0.80 0.58 27.75
N THR A 373 -1.76 0.51 26.84
CA THR A 373 -3.09 1.09 26.98
C THR A 373 -4.11 0.10 27.54
N ARG A 374 -3.75 -1.16 27.71
CA ARG A 374 -4.54 -2.22 28.34
C ARG A 374 -4.15 -2.42 29.80
#